data_450f3b8a5748b07588b64326a8d479ba
#
_entry.id   450f3b8a5748b07588b64326a8d479ba
#
_cell.length_a   1.000
_cell.length_b   1.000
_cell.length_c   1.000
_cell.angle_alpha   90.00
_cell.angle_beta   90.00
_cell.angle_gamma   90.00
#
_symmetry.space_group_name_H-M   'P 1'
#
loop_
_entity.id
_entity.type
_entity.pdbx_description
1 polymer ?
#
loop_
_entity_poly.entity_id
_entity_poly.type
_entity_poly.pdbx_seq_one_letter_code
_entity_poly.pdbx_strand_id
1 'polypeptide(L)'
;EIGPQQTLFMPGCWLKEGENEILVLDLKGPAKASIKGLKKPILDMLREKAPETHRKDGEKLKLTGEKLGHEGAFTPGNGWQEVRFATPVKGRYFCLESLSSFDGKQVSAIAELDVLGSDGKPISRDAWKIIYADSEETNNGNYTADKIFDLQESTFWSTVNKATFPHQIIIDLGEKQTISGFKYLPRAEKGAPGQIKEYRVYIKTDNFSL
;
A
#
# COMPACT_ATOMS: atom_id res chain seq x y z
N GLU A 1 -5.74 -9.82 -24.30
CA GLU A 1 -6.36 -9.46 -23.03
C GLU A 1 -6.19 -7.97 -22.78
N ILE A 2 -7.28 -7.27 -22.78
CA ILE A 2 -7.23 -5.82 -22.74
C ILE A 2 -7.92 -5.40 -21.45
N GLY A 3 -7.11 -5.29 -20.40
CA GLY A 3 -7.51 -4.57 -19.20
C GLY A 3 -7.54 -3.07 -19.46
N PRO A 4 -8.11 -2.27 -18.57
CA PRO A 4 -8.07 -0.83 -18.67
C PRO A 4 -6.62 -0.34 -18.64
N GLN A 5 -6.05 -0.05 -19.81
CA GLN A 5 -4.74 0.54 -19.92
C GLN A 5 -4.83 2.03 -19.58
N GLN A 6 -4.21 2.45 -18.52
CA GLN A 6 -4.10 3.87 -18.17
C GLN A 6 -3.02 4.61 -18.97
N THR A 7 -2.10 3.86 -19.61
CA THR A 7 -1.02 4.43 -20.41
C THR A 7 -0.77 3.62 -21.66
N LEU A 8 -0.46 4.32 -22.73
CA LEU A 8 -0.01 3.75 -23.99
C LEU A 8 1.42 4.21 -24.27
N PHE A 9 2.33 3.25 -24.49
CA PHE A 9 3.67 3.54 -24.98
C PHE A 9 3.61 3.83 -26.48
N MET A 10 4.15 4.97 -26.90
CA MET A 10 4.26 5.34 -28.30
C MET A 10 5.74 5.33 -28.70
N PRO A 11 6.15 4.39 -29.57
CA PRO A 11 7.55 4.33 -30.05
C PRO A 11 7.95 5.63 -30.74
N GLY A 12 9.16 6.12 -30.49
CA GLY A 12 9.68 7.36 -31.09
C GLY A 12 9.75 7.30 -32.62
N CYS A 13 9.90 6.09 -33.21
CA CYS A 13 9.87 5.91 -34.68
C CYS A 13 8.49 6.18 -35.33
N TRP A 14 7.43 6.27 -34.55
CA TRP A 14 6.10 6.63 -35.04
C TRP A 14 5.83 8.14 -34.97
N LEU A 15 6.71 8.88 -34.31
CA LEU A 15 6.57 10.32 -34.14
C LEU A 15 7.42 11.05 -35.18
N LYS A 16 6.92 12.15 -35.68
CA LYS A 16 7.59 13.10 -36.56
C LYS A 16 8.02 14.32 -35.76
N GLU A 17 9.03 15.01 -36.21
CA GLU A 17 9.33 16.35 -35.70
C GLU A 17 8.17 17.30 -36.04
N GLY A 18 7.67 18.05 -35.05
CA GLY A 18 6.54 18.94 -35.18
C GLY A 18 5.20 18.30 -34.70
N GLU A 19 4.13 18.56 -35.40
CA GLU A 19 2.79 18.11 -35.02
C GLU A 19 2.56 16.63 -35.36
N ASN A 20 2.00 15.90 -34.39
CA ASN A 20 1.58 14.52 -34.52
C ASN A 20 0.10 14.40 -34.11
N GLU A 21 -0.67 13.65 -34.87
CA GLU A 21 -2.08 13.37 -34.59
C GLU A 21 -2.24 12.04 -33.87
N ILE A 22 -3.01 12.04 -32.78
CA ILE A 22 -3.36 10.84 -32.02
C ILE A 22 -4.88 10.69 -32.07
N LEU A 23 -5.37 9.61 -32.65
CA LEU A 23 -6.78 9.28 -32.68
C LEU A 23 -7.09 8.29 -31.54
N VAL A 24 -7.97 8.71 -30.63
CA VAL A 24 -8.44 7.87 -29.52
C VAL A 24 -9.92 7.57 -29.72
N LEU A 25 -10.26 6.28 -29.83
CA LEU A 25 -11.63 5.82 -29.88
C LEU A 25 -12.09 5.41 -28.47
N ASP A 26 -13.04 6.14 -27.93
CA ASP A 26 -13.72 5.79 -26.68
C ASP A 26 -15.16 5.38 -26.95
N LEU A 27 -15.46 4.10 -26.73
CA LEU A 27 -16.79 3.52 -27.00
C LEU A 27 -17.83 3.84 -25.92
N LYS A 28 -17.41 4.32 -24.75
CA LYS A 28 -18.31 4.62 -23.62
C LYS A 28 -18.58 6.11 -23.44
N GLY A 29 -17.81 6.96 -24.11
CA GLY A 29 -17.88 8.42 -23.96
C GLY A 29 -17.42 8.90 -22.59
N PRO A 30 -16.31 9.62 -22.48
CA PRO A 30 -15.78 10.05 -21.19
C PRO A 30 -16.63 11.21 -20.64
N ALA A 31 -16.96 11.14 -19.35
CA ALA A 31 -17.54 12.29 -18.65
C ALA A 31 -16.55 13.48 -18.59
N LYS A 32 -15.24 13.20 -18.57
CA LYS A 32 -14.14 14.15 -18.74
C LYS A 32 -12.94 13.39 -19.33
N ALA A 33 -12.62 13.63 -20.59
CA ALA A 33 -11.41 13.10 -21.21
C ALA A 33 -10.20 14.01 -20.91
N SER A 34 -9.10 13.42 -20.54
CA SER A 34 -7.82 14.12 -20.40
C SER A 34 -6.71 13.21 -20.93
N ILE A 35 -5.96 13.72 -21.92
CA ILE A 35 -4.77 13.04 -22.45
C ILE A 35 -3.57 13.89 -22.10
N LYS A 36 -2.55 13.27 -21.47
CA LYS A 36 -1.31 13.94 -21.07
C LYS A 36 -0.12 13.14 -21.57
N GLY A 37 0.78 13.82 -22.28
CA GLY A 37 2.07 13.26 -22.62
C GLY A 37 2.99 13.13 -21.40
N LEU A 38 3.66 12.00 -21.25
CA LEU A 38 4.64 11.75 -20.23
C LEU A 38 6.02 11.61 -20.84
N LYS A 39 7.04 12.25 -20.25
CA LYS A 39 8.44 12.16 -20.71
C LYS A 39 9.06 10.79 -20.48
N LYS A 40 8.54 10.04 -19.51
CA LYS A 40 9.00 8.70 -19.15
C LYS A 40 7.80 7.79 -18.92
N PRO A 41 7.92 6.47 -19.13
CA PRO A 41 6.90 5.52 -18.74
C PRO A 41 6.52 5.66 -17.26
N ILE A 42 5.25 5.46 -16.93
CA ILE A 42 4.80 5.51 -15.52
C ILE A 42 5.59 4.54 -14.64
N LEU A 43 5.88 3.35 -15.14
CA LEU A 43 6.67 2.35 -14.41
C LEU A 43 8.08 2.86 -14.06
N ASP A 44 8.73 3.58 -14.97
CA ASP A 44 10.06 4.16 -14.70
C ASP A 44 9.96 5.30 -13.69
N MET A 45 8.91 6.14 -13.79
CA MET A 45 8.68 7.20 -12.81
C MET A 45 8.36 6.64 -11.41
N LEU A 46 7.64 5.52 -11.33
CA LEU A 46 7.36 4.83 -10.07
C LEU A 46 8.65 4.24 -9.48
N ARG A 47 9.51 3.63 -10.31
CA ARG A 47 10.82 3.12 -9.88
C ARG A 47 11.75 4.22 -9.39
N GLU A 48 11.78 5.37 -10.06
CA GLU A 48 12.61 6.53 -9.63
C GLU A 48 12.07 7.18 -8.33
N LYS A 49 10.77 7.07 -8.06
CA LYS A 49 10.15 7.63 -6.86
C LYS A 49 10.09 6.66 -5.68
N ALA A 50 10.25 5.36 -5.93
CA ALA A 50 10.32 4.39 -4.85
C ALA A 50 11.66 4.56 -4.14
N PRO A 51 11.71 5.10 -2.91
CA PRO A 51 12.91 4.97 -2.09
C PRO A 51 13.17 3.47 -1.92
N GLU A 52 14.45 3.11 -1.82
CA GLU A 52 14.78 1.75 -1.38
C GLU A 52 14.02 1.48 -0.10
N THR A 53 13.17 0.47 -0.12
CA THR A 53 12.50 0.02 1.09
C THR A 53 13.60 -0.44 2.02
N HIS A 54 13.72 0.17 3.20
CA HIS A 54 14.68 -0.26 4.19
C HIS A 54 14.20 -1.60 4.75
N ARG A 55 14.54 -2.65 4.00
CA ARG A 55 14.30 -4.02 4.39
C ARG A 55 15.50 -4.51 5.18
N LYS A 56 15.25 -4.87 6.43
CA LYS A 56 16.20 -5.61 7.23
C LYS A 56 15.55 -6.93 7.60
N ASP A 57 15.86 -7.97 6.84
CA ASP A 57 15.30 -9.31 7.07
C ASP A 57 15.47 -9.73 8.54
N GLY A 58 14.34 -9.80 9.26
CA GLY A 58 14.28 -10.21 10.66
C GLY A 58 14.62 -9.15 11.71
N GLU A 59 15.12 -7.97 11.34
CA GLU A 59 15.21 -6.85 12.29
C GLU A 59 13.85 -6.15 12.42
N LYS A 60 13.41 -6.04 13.66
CA LYS A 60 12.16 -5.36 13.99
C LYS A 60 12.45 -4.03 14.64
N LEU A 61 11.67 -3.01 14.25
CA LEU A 61 11.76 -1.72 14.91
C LEU A 61 11.28 -1.85 16.34
N LYS A 62 12.02 -1.26 17.25
CA LYS A 62 11.60 -1.14 18.65
C LYS A 62 10.64 0.03 18.77
N LEU A 63 9.34 -0.26 18.72
CA LEU A 63 8.29 0.73 18.90
C LEU A 63 7.98 1.03 20.38
N THR A 64 8.79 0.51 21.30
CA THR A 64 8.67 0.77 22.74
C THR A 64 8.91 2.24 23.03
N GLY A 65 7.91 2.89 23.61
CA GLY A 65 7.94 4.35 23.87
C GLY A 65 7.33 5.21 22.76
N GLU A 66 7.01 4.65 21.61
CA GLU A 66 6.22 5.34 20.60
C GLU A 66 4.76 5.46 21.03
N LYS A 67 4.15 6.59 20.71
CA LYS A 67 2.74 6.80 21.05
C LYS A 67 1.85 5.90 20.22
N LEU A 68 1.16 4.97 20.89
CA LEU A 68 0.15 4.12 20.29
C LEU A 68 -1.00 4.98 19.76
N GLY A 69 -1.32 4.83 18.48
CA GLY A 69 -2.46 5.48 17.86
C GLY A 69 -3.75 4.68 18.04
N HIS A 70 -3.67 3.36 17.85
CA HIS A 70 -4.79 2.44 18.00
C HIS A 70 -4.29 1.00 18.18
N GLU A 71 -5.05 0.17 18.87
CA GLU A 71 -4.88 -1.28 18.90
C GLU A 71 -6.24 -1.99 18.83
N GLY A 72 -6.25 -3.19 18.28
CA GLY A 72 -7.47 -3.95 18.11
C GLY A 72 -7.27 -5.32 17.51
N ALA A 73 -8.37 -5.92 17.14
CA ALA A 73 -8.39 -7.18 16.41
C ALA A 73 -9.38 -7.08 15.24
N PHE A 74 -9.00 -7.67 14.13
CA PHE A 74 -9.88 -7.86 12.98
C PHE A 74 -10.83 -9.05 13.23
N THR A 75 -11.84 -9.17 12.39
CA THR A 75 -12.74 -10.34 12.37
C THR A 75 -12.34 -11.28 11.23
N PRO A 76 -12.55 -12.59 11.32
CA PRO A 76 -12.32 -13.50 10.21
C PRO A 76 -13.19 -13.12 9.01
N GLY A 77 -12.63 -13.12 7.81
CA GLY A 77 -13.37 -12.80 6.57
C GLY A 77 -12.46 -12.28 5.47
N ASN A 78 -12.94 -12.28 4.24
CA ASN A 78 -12.16 -11.90 3.06
C ASN A 78 -12.52 -10.51 2.50
N GLY A 79 -13.39 -9.77 3.18
CA GLY A 79 -13.80 -8.43 2.77
C GLY A 79 -13.05 -7.33 3.49
N TRP A 80 -13.25 -6.12 3.01
CA TRP A 80 -12.75 -4.91 3.65
C TRP A 80 -13.20 -4.79 5.10
N GLN A 81 -12.28 -4.48 5.98
CA GLN A 81 -12.53 -4.21 7.39
C GLN A 81 -12.12 -2.78 7.70
N GLU A 82 -13.06 -2.01 8.20
CA GLU A 82 -12.85 -0.60 8.54
C GLU A 82 -12.68 -0.43 10.04
N VAL A 83 -11.67 0.34 10.41
CA VAL A 83 -11.34 0.71 11.79
C VAL A 83 -11.42 2.22 11.92
N ARG A 84 -12.20 2.69 12.89
CA ARG A 84 -12.31 4.10 13.24
C ARG A 84 -11.64 4.37 14.57
N PHE A 85 -10.83 5.41 14.61
CA PHE A 85 -10.20 5.85 15.87
C PHE A 85 -11.20 6.66 16.71
N ALA A 86 -11.18 6.46 18.01
CA ALA A 86 -12.01 7.24 18.93
C ALA A 86 -11.66 8.74 18.85
N THR A 87 -10.39 9.07 18.60
CA THR A 87 -9.91 10.43 18.39
C THR A 87 -8.98 10.45 17.19
N PRO A 88 -9.23 11.31 16.18
CA PRO A 88 -8.34 11.46 15.04
C PRO A 88 -6.93 11.89 15.46
N VAL A 89 -5.91 11.40 14.79
CA VAL A 89 -4.50 11.63 15.07
C VAL A 89 -3.84 12.35 13.91
N LYS A 90 -3.06 13.40 14.18
CA LYS A 90 -2.23 14.05 13.15
C LYS A 90 -0.92 13.29 12.95
N GLY A 91 -0.59 12.99 11.69
CA GLY A 91 0.68 12.38 11.33
C GLY A 91 0.89 12.32 9.82
N ARG A 92 2.10 11.95 9.46
CA ARG A 92 2.54 11.68 8.08
C ARG A 92 2.91 10.21 7.89
N TYR A 93 3.44 9.60 8.93
CA TYR A 93 3.92 8.22 8.90
C TYR A 93 2.93 7.32 9.61
N PHE A 94 2.47 6.30 8.91
CA PHE A 94 1.52 5.30 9.39
C PHE A 94 2.24 3.95 9.49
N CYS A 95 2.32 3.39 10.70
CA CYS A 95 2.87 2.06 10.94
C CYS A 95 1.75 1.11 11.34
N LEU A 96 1.60 0.03 10.61
CA LEU A 96 0.79 -1.12 11.02
C LEU A 96 1.72 -2.22 11.55
N GLU A 97 1.51 -2.61 12.79
CA GLU A 97 2.18 -3.73 13.45
C GLU A 97 1.18 -4.87 13.63
N SER A 98 1.42 -5.97 12.94
CA SER A 98 0.65 -7.21 13.08
C SER A 98 1.22 -8.06 14.19
N LEU A 99 0.38 -8.55 15.10
CA LEU A 99 0.78 -9.28 16.31
C LEU A 99 0.46 -10.77 16.25
N SER A 100 -0.55 -11.13 15.46
CA SER A 100 -0.97 -12.53 15.30
C SER A 100 -1.78 -12.71 14.01
N SER A 101 -1.96 -13.97 13.59
CA SER A 101 -2.82 -14.35 12.47
C SER A 101 -3.91 -15.32 12.92
N PHE A 102 -5.02 -15.39 12.15
CA PHE A 102 -6.11 -16.30 12.46
C PHE A 102 -5.76 -17.78 12.30
N ASP A 103 -4.83 -18.10 11.43
CA ASP A 103 -4.37 -19.48 11.18
C ASP A 103 -3.24 -19.93 12.11
N GLY A 104 -2.80 -19.07 13.02
CA GLY A 104 -1.72 -19.33 13.98
C GLY A 104 -0.32 -19.42 13.36
N LYS A 105 -0.18 -19.19 12.06
CA LYS A 105 1.13 -19.15 11.39
C LYS A 105 1.82 -17.82 11.64
N GLN A 106 3.15 -17.84 11.55
CA GLN A 106 4.00 -16.65 11.73
C GLN A 106 4.09 -15.83 10.43
N VAL A 107 2.95 -15.55 9.78
CA VAL A 107 2.88 -14.82 8.52
C VAL A 107 1.84 -13.72 8.63
N SER A 108 2.12 -12.58 8.04
CA SER A 108 1.16 -11.52 7.78
C SER A 108 1.03 -11.26 6.30
N ALA A 109 -0.19 -11.01 5.84
CA ALA A 109 -0.48 -10.63 4.46
C ALA A 109 -1.56 -9.55 4.40
N ILE A 110 -1.39 -8.62 3.48
CA ILE A 110 -2.31 -7.51 3.22
C ILE A 110 -2.50 -7.40 1.71
N ALA A 111 -3.74 -7.53 1.23
CA ALA A 111 -4.04 -7.24 -0.17
C ALA A 111 -4.08 -5.73 -0.40
N GLU A 112 -4.86 -5.02 0.40
CA GLU A 112 -4.98 -3.57 0.29
C GLU A 112 -5.09 -2.90 1.66
N LEU A 113 -4.59 -1.68 1.73
CA LEU A 113 -4.71 -0.81 2.90
C LEU A 113 -5.14 0.60 2.46
N ASP A 114 -6.14 1.15 3.13
CA ASP A 114 -6.50 2.57 3.05
C ASP A 114 -6.28 3.25 4.38
N VAL A 115 -5.80 4.48 4.36
CA VAL A 115 -5.79 5.37 5.52
C VAL A 115 -6.89 6.40 5.34
N LEU A 116 -7.68 6.65 6.37
CA LEU A 116 -8.87 7.50 6.31
C LEU A 116 -8.55 8.89 6.86
N GLY A 117 -8.87 9.89 6.05
CA GLY A 117 -8.73 11.31 6.41
C GLY A 117 -9.76 11.79 7.43
N SER A 118 -9.72 13.07 7.77
CA SER A 118 -10.63 13.69 8.74
C SER A 118 -12.10 13.63 8.34
N ASP A 119 -12.39 13.54 7.06
CA ASP A 119 -13.74 13.37 6.50
C ASP A 119 -14.19 11.89 6.47
N GLY A 120 -13.34 10.99 6.93
CA GLY A 120 -13.58 9.56 6.96
C GLY A 120 -13.46 8.85 5.61
N LYS A 121 -12.96 9.52 4.58
CA LYS A 121 -12.69 8.94 3.25
C LYS A 121 -11.22 8.55 3.12
N PRO A 122 -10.88 7.60 2.21
CA PRO A 122 -9.51 7.28 1.92
C PRO A 122 -8.71 8.52 1.47
N ILE A 123 -7.51 8.68 2.04
CA ILE A 123 -6.52 9.67 1.61
C ILE A 123 -5.95 9.22 0.26
N SER A 124 -5.71 10.18 -0.69
CA SER A 124 -5.08 9.85 -1.97
C SER A 124 -3.74 9.13 -1.77
N ARG A 125 -3.55 8.04 -2.50
CA ARG A 125 -2.36 7.20 -2.44
C ARG A 125 -1.21 7.69 -3.35
N ASP A 126 -1.42 8.78 -4.12
CA ASP A 126 -0.47 9.24 -5.15
C ASP A 126 0.92 9.59 -4.60
N ALA A 127 0.97 10.03 -3.35
CA ALA A 127 2.22 10.42 -2.67
C ALA A 127 2.76 9.32 -1.72
N TRP A 128 2.05 8.20 -1.58
CA TRP A 128 2.44 7.17 -0.62
C TRP A 128 3.71 6.45 -1.02
N LYS A 129 4.48 6.07 -0.01
CA LYS A 129 5.71 5.29 -0.17
C LYS A 129 5.84 4.33 1.00
N ILE A 130 6.24 3.10 0.69
CA ILE A 130 6.74 2.19 1.73
C ILE A 130 8.13 2.68 2.13
N ILE A 131 8.33 2.94 3.40
CA ILE A 131 9.66 3.30 3.93
C ILE A 131 10.28 2.18 4.74
N TYR A 132 9.48 1.23 5.20
CA TYR A 132 9.95 0.06 5.92
C TYR A 132 8.96 -1.10 5.82
N ALA A 133 9.49 -2.30 5.69
CA ALA A 133 8.79 -3.57 5.92
C ALA A 133 9.79 -4.54 6.58
N ASP A 134 9.41 -5.17 7.69
CA ASP A 134 10.29 -6.10 8.40
C ASP A 134 10.60 -7.36 7.60
N SER A 135 9.74 -7.72 6.68
CA SER A 135 9.87 -8.91 5.85
C SER A 135 9.01 -8.81 4.58
N GLU A 136 9.54 -9.35 3.47
CA GLU A 136 8.83 -9.44 2.19
C GLU A 136 9.15 -10.80 1.54
N GLU A 137 8.14 -11.54 1.13
CA GLU A 137 8.34 -12.81 0.42
C GLU A 137 8.55 -12.57 -1.07
N THR A 138 9.78 -12.71 -1.51
CA THR A 138 10.19 -12.50 -2.90
C THR A 138 10.74 -13.76 -3.59
N ASN A 139 10.86 -14.88 -2.86
CA ASN A 139 11.38 -16.13 -3.40
C ASN A 139 10.28 -16.96 -4.07
N ASN A 140 9.07 -16.94 -3.49
CA ASN A 140 7.93 -17.72 -4.00
C ASN A 140 6.92 -16.86 -4.77
N GLY A 141 7.23 -15.59 -5.00
CA GLY A 141 6.39 -14.65 -5.73
C GLY A 141 6.83 -13.22 -5.48
N ASN A 142 6.18 -12.27 -6.11
CA ASN A 142 6.42 -10.85 -5.90
C ASN A 142 5.41 -10.30 -4.88
N TYR A 143 5.63 -10.60 -3.59
CA TYR A 143 4.73 -10.19 -2.51
C TYR A 143 5.34 -9.04 -1.69
N THR A 144 5.80 -8.01 -2.40
CA THR A 144 6.44 -6.82 -1.84
C THR A 144 5.44 -5.85 -1.21
N ALA A 145 5.91 -5.01 -0.31
CA ALA A 145 5.08 -4.14 0.51
C ALA A 145 4.31 -3.06 -0.28
N ASP A 146 4.80 -2.66 -1.44
CA ASP A 146 4.10 -1.73 -2.34
C ASP A 146 2.74 -2.24 -2.85
N LYS A 147 2.51 -3.57 -2.76
CA LYS A 147 1.25 -4.20 -3.15
C LYS A 147 0.06 -3.78 -2.29
N ILE A 148 0.28 -3.29 -1.09
CA ILE A 148 -0.82 -2.93 -0.17
C ILE A 148 -1.60 -1.68 -0.57
N PHE A 149 -1.13 -0.93 -1.58
CA PHE A 149 -1.82 0.25 -2.08
C PHE A 149 -1.73 0.42 -3.61
N ASP A 150 -1.52 -0.66 -4.34
CA ASP A 150 -1.43 -0.65 -5.81
C ASP A 150 -2.81 -0.67 -6.51
N LEU A 151 -3.90 -0.63 -5.75
CA LEU A 151 -5.30 -0.67 -6.21
C LEU A 151 -5.67 -1.98 -6.92
N GLN A 152 -4.97 -3.07 -6.63
CA GLN A 152 -5.22 -4.38 -7.20
C GLN A 152 -5.47 -5.40 -6.08
N GLU A 153 -6.71 -5.67 -5.75
CA GLU A 153 -7.11 -6.61 -4.69
C GLU A 153 -6.59 -8.05 -4.88
N SER A 154 -6.11 -8.37 -6.09
CA SER A 154 -5.52 -9.68 -6.42
C SER A 154 -4.03 -9.78 -6.10
N THR A 155 -3.34 -8.68 -5.89
CA THR A 155 -1.95 -8.62 -5.41
C THR A 155 -1.93 -8.44 -3.90
N PHE A 156 -0.80 -8.72 -3.26
CA PHE A 156 -0.70 -8.58 -1.81
C PHE A 156 0.75 -8.55 -1.35
N TRP A 157 0.99 -7.90 -0.23
CA TRP A 157 2.19 -8.09 0.56
C TRP A 157 2.08 -9.35 1.42
N SER A 158 3.18 -10.07 1.56
CA SER A 158 3.30 -11.17 2.50
C SER A 158 4.69 -11.22 3.11
N THR A 159 4.76 -11.54 4.39
CA THR A 159 6.02 -11.84 5.05
C THR A 159 6.52 -13.24 4.70
N VAL A 160 7.83 -13.50 4.86
CA VAL A 160 8.39 -14.84 4.69
C VAL A 160 7.93 -15.78 5.80
N ASN A 161 7.76 -17.06 5.48
CA ASN A 161 7.30 -18.07 6.45
C ASN A 161 8.19 -18.25 7.69
N LYS A 162 9.46 -17.85 7.62
CA LYS A 162 10.44 -18.00 8.72
C LYS A 162 10.50 -16.77 9.64
N ALA A 163 9.92 -15.66 9.22
CA ALA A 163 9.84 -14.48 10.08
C ALA A 163 8.84 -14.72 11.21
N THR A 164 9.01 -14.05 12.33
CA THR A 164 8.13 -14.19 13.51
C THR A 164 7.41 -12.88 13.80
N PHE A 165 6.29 -12.92 14.48
CA PHE A 165 5.63 -11.71 14.98
C PHE A 165 6.51 -10.93 15.97
N PRO A 166 6.29 -9.60 16.10
CA PRO A 166 5.39 -8.76 15.32
C PRO A 166 5.90 -8.52 13.89
N HIS A 167 4.99 -8.31 12.93
CA HIS A 167 5.34 -7.85 11.60
C HIS A 167 4.98 -6.39 11.43
N GLN A 168 5.84 -5.62 10.79
CA GLN A 168 5.73 -4.17 10.73
C GLN A 168 5.86 -3.66 9.31
N ILE A 169 4.97 -2.76 8.95
CA ILE A 169 5.04 -2.02 7.69
C ILE A 169 4.80 -0.53 7.98
N ILE A 170 5.61 0.33 7.36
CA ILE A 170 5.51 1.78 7.53
C ILE A 170 5.32 2.45 6.18
N ILE A 171 4.28 3.28 6.14
CA ILE A 171 3.91 4.09 4.97
C ILE A 171 4.21 5.55 5.29
N ASP A 172 4.91 6.23 4.40
CA ASP A 172 4.94 7.69 4.31
C ASP A 172 3.76 8.15 3.46
N LEU A 173 2.83 8.88 4.01
CA LEU A 173 1.64 9.40 3.33
C LEU A 173 1.94 10.63 2.44
N GLY A 174 3.22 11.06 2.38
CA GLY A 174 3.67 12.21 1.61
C GLY A 174 3.59 13.52 2.37
N GLU A 175 2.51 13.76 3.09
CA GLU A 175 2.32 14.97 3.89
C GLU A 175 1.60 14.68 5.22
N LYS A 176 1.58 15.67 6.12
CA LYS A 176 0.86 15.56 7.40
C LYS A 176 -0.64 15.60 7.17
N GLN A 177 -1.32 14.57 7.61
CA GLN A 177 -2.77 14.38 7.52
C GLN A 177 -3.40 14.30 8.91
N THR A 178 -4.71 14.56 9.00
CA THR A 178 -5.52 14.16 10.16
C THR A 178 -6.16 12.82 9.86
N ILE A 179 -5.71 11.78 10.53
CA ILE A 179 -6.08 10.38 10.29
C ILE A 179 -7.18 10.00 11.27
N SER A 180 -8.33 9.57 10.76
CA SER A 180 -9.51 9.16 11.54
C SER A 180 -9.68 7.64 11.64
N GLY A 181 -8.87 6.87 10.91
CA GLY A 181 -8.96 5.42 10.86
C GLY A 181 -8.21 4.84 9.67
N PHE A 182 -8.46 3.57 9.39
CA PHE A 182 -7.91 2.89 8.23
C PHE A 182 -8.81 1.73 7.80
N LYS A 183 -8.56 1.20 6.60
CA LYS A 183 -9.20 -0.03 6.10
C LYS A 183 -8.15 -1.06 5.76
N TYR A 184 -8.45 -2.30 6.03
CA TYR A 184 -7.63 -3.46 5.76
C TYR A 184 -8.40 -4.45 4.88
N LEU A 185 -7.79 -4.90 3.81
CA LEU A 185 -8.29 -6.01 2.99
C LEU A 185 -7.32 -7.20 3.10
N PRO A 186 -7.76 -8.34 3.65
CA PRO A 186 -6.96 -9.55 3.64
C PRO A 186 -6.89 -10.15 2.22
N ARG A 187 -5.98 -11.11 2.00
CA ARG A 187 -5.93 -11.89 0.76
C ARG A 187 -7.28 -12.56 0.49
N ALA A 188 -7.71 -12.51 -0.78
CA ALA A 188 -8.99 -13.06 -1.20
C ALA A 188 -9.07 -14.60 -1.17
N GLU A 189 -7.93 -15.29 -1.28
CA GLU A 189 -7.88 -16.75 -1.36
C GLU A 189 -8.34 -17.41 -0.06
N LYS A 190 -9.36 -18.22 -0.15
CA LYS A 190 -9.89 -18.95 1.00
C LYS A 190 -8.84 -19.89 1.62
N GLY A 191 -8.55 -19.71 2.91
CA GLY A 191 -7.55 -20.51 3.62
C GLY A 191 -6.10 -20.07 3.37
N ALA A 192 -5.87 -18.96 2.65
CA ALA A 192 -4.55 -18.38 2.50
C ALA A 192 -3.96 -17.98 3.86
N PRO A 193 -2.64 -18.18 4.08
CA PRO A 193 -2.01 -17.81 5.34
C PRO A 193 -1.87 -16.30 5.48
N GLY A 194 -1.79 -15.85 6.74
CA GLY A 194 -1.37 -14.49 7.07
C GLY A 194 -2.52 -13.49 7.23
N GLN A 195 -3.77 -13.92 7.29
CA GLN A 195 -4.85 -13.02 7.68
C GLN A 195 -4.59 -12.50 9.10
N ILE A 196 -4.36 -11.19 9.21
CA ILE A 196 -4.03 -10.53 10.49
C ILE A 196 -5.21 -10.65 11.45
N LYS A 197 -4.90 -11.03 12.71
CA LYS A 197 -5.89 -11.06 13.79
C LYS A 197 -5.73 -9.86 14.70
N GLU A 198 -4.63 -9.76 15.42
CA GLU A 198 -4.37 -8.68 16.37
C GLU A 198 -3.34 -7.73 15.77
N TYR A 199 -3.53 -6.43 16.03
CA TYR A 199 -2.68 -5.41 15.45
C TYR A 199 -2.52 -4.20 16.37
N ARG A 200 -1.49 -3.41 16.12
CA ARG A 200 -1.30 -2.04 16.62
C ARG A 200 -1.02 -1.09 15.47
N VAL A 201 -1.41 0.16 15.68
CA VAL A 201 -1.14 1.26 14.76
C VAL A 201 -0.39 2.36 15.50
N TYR A 202 0.69 2.82 14.88
CA TYR A 202 1.44 4.00 15.36
C TYR A 202 1.41 5.06 14.27
N ILE A 203 1.20 6.32 14.68
CA ILE A 203 1.12 7.45 13.75
C ILE A 203 2.06 8.54 14.26
N LYS A 204 2.98 8.98 13.38
CA LYS A 204 3.97 10.01 13.71
C LYS A 204 3.97 11.15 12.71
N THR A 205 4.36 12.32 13.18
CA THR A 205 4.62 13.50 12.32
C THR A 205 6.00 13.45 11.69
N ASP A 206 6.96 12.86 12.37
CA ASP A 206 8.34 12.70 11.97
C ASP A 206 8.64 11.21 11.73
N ASN A 207 9.67 10.90 10.94
CA ASN A 207 9.98 9.52 10.59
C ASN A 207 10.25 8.66 11.83
N PHE A 208 10.00 7.36 11.69
CA PHE A 208 10.47 6.37 12.65
C PHE A 208 12.00 6.29 12.59
N SER A 209 12.62 5.95 13.71
CA SER A 209 14.06 5.65 13.72
C SER A 209 14.28 4.28 13.08
N LEU A 210 14.69 4.28 11.82
CA LEU A 210 14.95 3.10 10.99
C LEU A 210 16.38 2.61 11.17
#